data_bad20ece90ed952e58426f1804b63d5f
#
_entry.id   bad20ece90ed952e58426f1804b63d5f
#
_cell.length_a   1.000
_cell.length_b   1.000
_cell.length_c   1.000
_cell.angle_alpha   90.00
_cell.angle_beta   90.00
_cell.angle_gamma   90.00
#
_symmetry.space_group_name_H-M   'P 1'
#
loop_
_entity.id
_entity.type
_entity.pdbx_description
1 polymer ?
#
loop_
_entity_poly.entity_id
_entity_poly.type
_entity_poly.pdbx_seq_one_letter_code
_entity_poly.pdbx_strand_id
1 'polypeptide(L)'
;MAKSCLILDSKDNPWIQIKDFVIVEGISLLDDRCVDYYDLKIWIDCPYEVALERGKKRDKEEQGTNHDELWDTVWGPGSKRYFQRSRPDLKADVLFKTN
;
A
#
# COMPACT_ATOMS: atom_id res chain seq x y z
N MET A 1 -5.49 18.47 -14.26
CA MET A 1 -6.63 17.59 -14.63
C MET A 1 -6.34 16.18 -14.13
N ALA A 2 -7.27 15.62 -13.39
CA ALA A 2 -7.08 14.27 -12.87
C ALA A 2 -7.06 13.25 -14.02
N LYS A 3 -6.13 12.31 -13.94
CA LYS A 3 -6.09 11.21 -14.90
C LYS A 3 -7.15 10.19 -14.56
N SER A 4 -7.76 9.61 -15.59
CA SER A 4 -8.71 8.53 -15.37
C SER A 4 -8.00 7.33 -14.76
N CYS A 5 -8.50 6.90 -13.63
CA CYS A 5 -8.01 5.71 -12.96
C CYS A 5 -9.15 4.71 -12.85
N LEU A 6 -8.92 3.51 -13.35
CA LEU A 6 -9.91 2.45 -13.30
C LEU A 6 -9.53 1.52 -12.16
N ILE A 7 -10.46 1.34 -11.24
CA ILE A 7 -10.29 0.48 -10.08
C ILE A 7 -11.10 -0.78 -10.31
N LEU A 8 -10.42 -1.92 -10.29
CA LEU A 8 -11.09 -3.21 -10.39
C LEU A 8 -11.63 -3.63 -9.03
N ASP A 9 -12.96 -3.78 -8.96
CA ASP A 9 -13.59 -4.43 -7.83
C ASP A 9 -13.63 -5.93 -8.13
N SER A 10 -13.02 -6.70 -7.27
CA SER A 10 -12.89 -8.15 -7.47
C SER A 10 -14.19 -8.91 -7.32
N LYS A 11 -15.26 -8.28 -6.86
CA LYS A 11 -16.52 -8.99 -6.57
C LYS A 11 -17.53 -8.89 -7.69
N ASP A 12 -18.18 -7.74 -7.86
CA ASP A 12 -19.35 -7.64 -8.74
C ASP A 12 -19.22 -6.57 -9.81
N ASN A 13 -18.46 -5.52 -9.54
CA ASN A 13 -18.25 -4.43 -10.48
C ASN A 13 -16.77 -4.27 -10.74
N PRO A 14 -16.26 -4.81 -11.86
CA PRO A 14 -14.84 -4.65 -12.18
C PRO A 14 -14.45 -3.18 -12.40
N TRP A 15 -15.41 -2.29 -12.61
CA TRP A 15 -15.15 -0.89 -12.87
C TRP A 15 -15.93 -0.02 -11.90
N ILE A 16 -15.23 0.90 -11.23
CA ILE A 16 -15.83 1.89 -10.36
C ILE A 16 -15.76 3.23 -11.07
N GLN A 17 -16.89 3.91 -11.17
CA GLN A 17 -16.93 5.23 -11.79
C GLN A 17 -16.24 6.23 -10.87
N ILE A 18 -15.26 6.96 -11.42
CA ILE A 18 -14.55 8.01 -10.70
C ILE A 18 -15.41 9.25 -10.65
N LYS A 19 -15.59 9.80 -9.45
CA LYS A 19 -16.31 11.05 -9.23
C LYS A 19 -15.29 12.16 -8.91
N ASP A 20 -15.67 13.10 -8.06
CA ASP A 20 -14.83 14.26 -7.77
C ASP A 20 -13.54 13.88 -7.05
N PHE A 21 -13.62 12.93 -6.14
CA PHE A 21 -12.47 12.45 -5.39
C PHE A 21 -12.47 10.94 -5.33
N VAL A 22 -11.26 10.37 -5.48
CA VAL A 22 -11.03 8.95 -5.27
C VAL A 22 -9.78 8.80 -4.42
N ILE A 23 -9.92 8.10 -3.30
CA ILE A 23 -8.79 7.74 -2.45
C ILE A 23 -8.49 6.27 -2.67
N VAL A 24 -7.26 5.97 -3.05
CA VAL A 24 -6.78 4.61 -3.24
C VAL A 24 -5.75 4.33 -2.16
N GLU A 25 -5.94 3.26 -1.42
CA GLU A 25 -4.96 2.82 -0.44
C GLU A 25 -4.54 1.39 -0.73
N GLY A 26 -3.33 1.06 -0.34
CA GLY A 26 -2.83 -0.29 -0.53
C GLY A 26 -1.31 -0.35 -0.53
N ILE A 27 -0.81 -1.55 -0.69
CA ILE A 27 0.62 -1.81 -0.80
C ILE A 27 1.08 -1.58 -2.24
N SER A 28 2.34 -1.18 -2.40
CA SER A 28 2.98 -1.02 -3.71
C SER A 28 2.30 -0.03 -4.66
N LEU A 29 1.51 0.89 -4.15
CA LEU A 29 0.79 1.85 -4.98
C LEU A 29 1.69 2.93 -5.60
N LEU A 30 2.84 3.19 -5.00
CA LEU A 30 3.79 4.17 -5.53
C LEU A 30 4.87 3.50 -6.38
N ASP A 31 4.53 2.40 -7.00
CA ASP A 31 5.35 1.75 -8.02
C ASP A 31 5.48 2.67 -9.24
N ASP A 32 6.61 2.60 -9.94
CA ASP A 32 6.88 3.44 -11.10
C ASP A 32 5.80 3.34 -12.17
N ARG A 33 5.14 2.19 -12.27
CA ARG A 33 4.08 1.97 -13.25
C ARG A 33 2.79 2.68 -12.93
N CYS A 34 2.59 3.07 -11.66
CA CYS A 34 1.33 3.62 -11.17
C CYS A 34 1.43 5.06 -10.73
N VAL A 35 2.62 5.52 -10.36
CA VAL A 35 2.82 6.79 -9.67
C VAL A 35 2.28 7.99 -10.44
N ASP A 36 2.32 7.96 -11.77
CA ASP A 36 1.86 9.08 -12.60
C ASP A 36 0.34 9.23 -12.64
N TYR A 37 -0.40 8.24 -12.16
CA TYR A 37 -1.85 8.29 -12.16
C TYR A 37 -2.44 9.08 -10.98
N TYR A 38 -1.62 9.43 -10.00
CA TYR A 38 -2.11 10.07 -8.78
C TYR A 38 -1.83 11.57 -8.80
N ASP A 39 -2.83 12.36 -8.40
CA ASP A 39 -2.66 13.80 -8.23
C ASP A 39 -1.95 14.14 -6.92
N LEU A 40 -2.16 13.32 -5.89
CA LEU A 40 -1.51 13.48 -4.59
C LEU A 40 -1.06 12.11 -4.10
N LYS A 41 0.21 12.03 -3.68
CA LYS A 41 0.83 10.80 -3.21
C LYS A 41 1.26 10.98 -1.76
N ILE A 42 0.82 10.08 -0.90
CA ILE A 42 1.13 10.09 0.52
C ILE A 42 1.84 8.77 0.86
N TRP A 43 3.00 8.88 1.48
CA TRP A 43 3.71 7.73 2.03
C TRP A 43 3.64 7.75 3.54
N ILE A 44 3.18 6.65 4.12
CA ILE A 44 3.17 6.47 5.57
C ILE A 44 4.43 5.72 5.95
N ASP A 45 5.34 6.43 6.60
CA ASP A 45 6.64 5.90 6.98
C ASP A 45 6.57 5.31 8.38
N CYS A 46 6.81 4.00 8.45
CA CYS A 46 6.79 3.24 9.69
C CYS A 46 8.02 2.34 9.73
N PRO A 47 8.72 2.24 10.86
CA PRO A 47 9.85 1.32 10.95
C PRO A 47 9.43 -0.10 10.56
N TYR A 48 10.28 -0.77 9.80
CA TYR A 48 9.98 -2.07 9.23
C TYR A 48 9.53 -3.07 10.30
N GLU A 49 10.25 -3.16 11.40
CA GLU A 49 9.96 -4.10 12.49
C GLU A 49 8.61 -3.82 13.14
N VAL A 50 8.26 -2.55 13.28
CA VAL A 50 6.98 -2.14 13.84
C VAL A 50 5.84 -2.48 12.89
N ALA A 51 6.01 -2.21 11.62
CA ALA A 51 5.00 -2.52 10.60
C ALA A 51 4.76 -4.03 10.51
N LEU A 52 5.83 -4.81 10.56
CA LEU A 52 5.77 -6.27 10.52
C LEU A 52 4.99 -6.82 11.72
N GLU A 53 5.31 -6.33 12.90
CA GLU A 53 4.64 -6.76 14.14
C GLU A 53 3.16 -6.40 14.13
N ARG A 54 2.83 -5.19 13.67
CA ARG A 54 1.44 -4.74 13.55
C ARG A 54 0.65 -5.60 12.57
N GLY A 55 1.25 -5.96 11.45
CA GLY A 55 0.62 -6.82 10.45
C GLY A 55 0.31 -8.20 11.01
N LYS A 56 1.29 -8.80 11.69
CA LYS A 56 1.10 -10.10 12.34
C LYS A 56 0.00 -10.08 13.38
N LYS A 57 0.00 -9.05 14.22
CA LYS A 57 -0.99 -8.88 15.28
C LYS A 57 -2.39 -8.69 14.73
N ARG A 58 -2.52 -7.83 13.73
CA ARG A 58 -3.81 -7.58 13.07
C ARG A 58 -4.41 -8.86 12.51
N ASP A 59 -3.60 -9.65 11.82
CA ASP A 59 -4.08 -10.89 11.20
C ASP A 59 -4.60 -11.87 12.25
N LYS A 60 -3.93 -11.97 13.38
CA LYS A 60 -4.35 -12.86 14.46
C LYS A 60 -5.63 -12.35 15.15
N GLU A 61 -5.69 -11.07 15.45
CA GLU A 61 -6.80 -10.49 16.22
C GLU A 61 -8.06 -10.26 15.39
N GLU A 62 -7.90 -9.73 14.17
CA GLU A 62 -9.03 -9.35 13.34
C GLU A 62 -9.49 -10.45 12.39
N GLN A 63 -8.56 -11.26 11.89
CA GLN A 63 -8.85 -12.31 10.92
C GLN A 63 -8.77 -13.72 11.51
N GLY A 64 -8.26 -13.85 12.73
CA GLY A 64 -8.12 -15.12 13.40
C GLY A 64 -7.12 -16.07 12.74
N THR A 65 -6.20 -15.53 11.95
CA THR A 65 -5.26 -16.34 11.18
C THR A 65 -3.82 -15.99 11.54
N ASN A 66 -3.00 -17.00 11.74
CA ASN A 66 -1.56 -16.83 11.99
C ASN A 66 -0.81 -16.86 10.66
N HIS A 67 -0.37 -15.70 10.20
CA HIS A 67 0.42 -15.56 8.98
C HIS A 67 1.88 -15.20 9.28
N ASP A 68 2.38 -15.51 10.47
CA ASP A 68 3.73 -15.10 10.88
C ASP A 68 4.79 -15.55 9.90
N GLU A 69 4.72 -16.81 9.44
CA GLU A 69 5.68 -17.35 8.49
C GLU A 69 5.63 -16.61 7.15
N LEU A 70 4.44 -16.31 6.66
CA LEU A 70 4.28 -15.54 5.42
C LEU A 70 4.86 -14.13 5.56
N TRP A 71 4.62 -13.50 6.69
CA TRP A 71 5.19 -12.19 6.96
C TRP A 71 6.71 -12.23 6.97
N ASP A 72 7.29 -13.24 7.61
CA ASP A 72 8.73 -13.35 7.74
C ASP A 72 9.43 -13.73 6.44
N THR A 73 8.82 -14.58 5.62
CA THR A 73 9.49 -15.18 4.46
C THR A 73 9.07 -14.60 3.12
N VAL A 74 7.88 -14.04 3.01
CA VAL A 74 7.34 -13.56 1.73
C VAL A 74 7.00 -12.08 1.77
N TRP A 75 6.06 -11.70 2.63
CA TRP A 75 5.51 -10.34 2.59
C TRP A 75 6.49 -9.30 3.11
N GLY A 76 7.17 -9.60 4.21
CA GLY A 76 8.17 -8.68 4.76
C GLY A 76 9.33 -8.45 3.80
N PRO A 77 10.01 -9.50 3.34
CA PRO A 77 11.08 -9.34 2.34
C PRO A 77 10.61 -8.67 1.06
N GLY A 78 9.39 -8.97 0.60
CA GLY A 78 8.81 -8.32 -0.57
C GLY A 78 8.62 -6.81 -0.36
N SER A 79 8.18 -6.44 0.82
CA SER A 79 8.03 -5.04 1.20
C SER A 79 9.36 -4.29 1.20
N LYS A 80 10.41 -4.93 1.72
CA LYS A 80 11.76 -4.34 1.69
C LYS A 80 12.25 -4.16 0.27
N ARG A 81 12.07 -5.16 -0.59
CA ARG A 81 12.48 -5.06 -2.00
C ARG A 81 11.74 -3.95 -2.73
N TYR A 82 10.44 -3.83 -2.48
CA TYR A 82 9.65 -2.75 -3.05
C TYR A 82 10.19 -1.39 -2.62
N PHE A 83 10.44 -1.20 -1.33
CA PHE A 83 10.97 0.06 -0.82
C PHE A 83 12.31 0.40 -1.46
N GLN A 84 13.22 -0.57 -1.55
CA GLN A 84 14.55 -0.36 -2.11
C GLN A 84 14.49 -0.02 -3.60
N ARG A 85 13.62 -0.69 -4.34
CA ARG A 85 13.51 -0.51 -5.79
C ARG A 85 12.75 0.75 -6.16
N SER A 86 11.64 0.99 -5.52
CA SER A 86 10.73 2.07 -5.91
C SER A 86 10.92 3.36 -5.13
N ARG A 87 11.49 3.30 -3.93
CA ARG A 87 11.69 4.44 -3.06
C ARG A 87 10.43 5.32 -2.99
N PRO A 88 9.32 4.77 -2.46
CA PRO A 88 8.06 5.50 -2.38
C PRO A 88 8.15 6.75 -1.51
N ASP A 89 9.06 6.75 -0.54
CA ASP A 89 9.32 7.92 0.31
C ASP A 89 9.82 9.12 -0.49
N LEU A 90 10.57 8.89 -1.57
CA LEU A 90 11.07 9.95 -2.42
C LEU A 90 10.05 10.42 -3.46
N LYS A 91 9.07 9.60 -3.79
CA LYS A 91 8.04 9.93 -4.75
C LYS A 91 6.84 10.63 -4.16
N ALA A 92 6.64 10.47 -2.85
CA ALA A 92 5.48 11.02 -2.18
C ALA A 92 5.54 12.54 -2.08
N ASP A 93 4.38 13.15 -2.20
CA ASP A 93 4.21 14.59 -1.96
C ASP A 93 4.17 14.89 -0.47
N VAL A 94 3.63 13.95 0.32
CA VAL A 94 3.53 14.07 1.77
C VAL A 94 4.11 12.81 2.40
N LEU A 95 4.97 13.01 3.38
CA LEU A 95 5.55 11.95 4.19
C LEU A 95 4.96 12.03 5.60
N PHE A 96 4.23 11.00 5.98
CA PHE A 96 3.63 10.90 7.30
C PHE A 96 4.33 9.82 8.11
N LYS A 97 5.00 10.21 9.19
CA LYS A 97 5.74 9.26 10.02
C LYS A 97 4.89 8.72 11.15
N THR A 98 4.93 7.40 11.35
CA THR A 98 4.30 6.73 12.49
C THR A 98 5.32 5.89 13.23
N ASN A 99 5.02 5.61 14.48
CA ASN A 99 5.84 4.73 15.31
C ASN A 99 5.07 3.47 15.69
#